data_81edf7d10a140f38375ca7bd62fdeeaa
#
_entry.id   81edf7d10a140f38375ca7bd62fdeeaa
#
_cell.length_a   1.000
_cell.length_b   1.000
_cell.length_c   1.000
_cell.angle_alpha   90.00
_cell.angle_beta   90.00
_cell.angle_gamma   90.00
#
_symmetry.space_group_name_H-M   'P 1'
#
loop_
_entity.id
_entity.type
_entity.pdbx_description
1 polymer ?
#
loop_
_entity_poly.entity_id
_entity_poly.type
_entity_poly.pdbx_seq_one_letter_code
_entity_poly.pdbx_strand_id
1 'polypeptide(L)'
;MNRQKSFENEKATLYVVATPIGNLQEMTPRALKVLESVDVIAAEDTRNTLKLLTHFGIHTRLISHHQHNETQSANGLLELLRQGQDIALVSDAGYPLISDPGCVVTQKVIEEGFNVVPISGSNAMLNALVSSGMDTRHFLFYGFLKSGEKERIRELYELKYYPFTMVFYEAPHRVKKMLASCLEVLATAISVWLVSLQKSMRSF
;
A
#
# COMPACT_ATOMS: atom_id res chain seq x y z
N MET A 1 -8.99 -15.04 -19.84
CA MET A 1 -8.16 -15.07 -18.62
C MET A 1 -6.72 -14.85 -19.07
N ASN A 2 -6.14 -13.68 -18.78
CA ASN A 2 -4.76 -13.39 -19.20
C ASN A 2 -3.78 -14.08 -18.23
N ARG A 3 -2.96 -15.00 -18.74
CA ARG A 3 -1.89 -15.64 -17.97
C ARG A 3 -0.62 -14.83 -18.14
N GLN A 4 -0.10 -14.27 -17.06
CA GLN A 4 1.15 -13.53 -17.05
C GLN A 4 2.28 -14.42 -16.54
N LYS A 5 3.39 -14.45 -17.28
CA LYS A 5 4.66 -15.11 -16.91
C LYS A 5 5.79 -14.10 -17.10
N SER A 6 5.90 -13.17 -16.18
CA SER A 6 6.83 -12.04 -16.25
C SER A 6 8.31 -12.43 -16.31
N PHE A 7 8.65 -13.65 -15.90
CA PHE A 7 10.02 -14.20 -15.97
C PHE A 7 10.32 -14.95 -17.30
N GLU A 8 9.32 -15.08 -18.19
CA GLU A 8 9.47 -15.78 -19.47
C GLU A 8 9.37 -14.84 -20.68
N ASN A 9 9.31 -13.52 -20.48
CA ASN A 9 9.21 -12.54 -21.57
C ASN A 9 10.06 -11.29 -21.27
N GLU A 10 10.40 -10.54 -22.31
CA GLU A 10 11.21 -9.32 -22.24
C GLU A 10 10.36 -8.03 -22.24
N LYS A 11 9.07 -8.12 -21.90
CA LYS A 11 8.19 -6.95 -21.85
C LYS A 11 8.55 -6.05 -20.67
N ALA A 12 8.43 -4.75 -20.89
CA ALA A 12 8.54 -3.77 -19.82
C ALA A 12 7.61 -4.10 -18.65
N THR A 13 8.06 -3.82 -17.44
CA THR A 13 7.45 -4.30 -16.21
C THR A 13 7.11 -3.14 -15.28
N LEU A 14 5.89 -3.17 -14.74
CA LEU A 14 5.49 -2.37 -13.58
C LEU A 14 5.79 -3.18 -12.31
N TYR A 15 6.77 -2.77 -11.54
CA TYR A 15 7.07 -3.32 -10.22
C TYR A 15 6.27 -2.59 -9.16
N VAL A 16 5.43 -3.29 -8.40
CA VAL A 16 4.71 -2.74 -7.25
C VAL A 16 5.56 -2.99 -6.01
N VAL A 17 6.25 -1.95 -5.53
CA VAL A 17 7.30 -2.09 -4.50
C VAL A 17 6.80 -1.60 -3.16
N ALA A 18 6.76 -2.49 -2.16
CA ALA A 18 6.45 -2.11 -0.80
C ALA A 18 7.62 -1.32 -0.17
N THR A 19 7.30 -0.22 0.49
CA THR A 19 8.24 0.64 1.22
C THR A 19 8.14 0.43 2.72
N PRO A 20 9.14 0.85 3.52
CA PRO A 20 9.12 0.69 4.97
C PRO A 20 7.95 1.45 5.62
N ILE A 21 7.39 0.87 6.69
CA ILE A 21 6.27 1.45 7.47
C ILE A 21 6.74 2.07 8.80
N GLY A 22 8.01 2.47 8.89
CA GLY A 22 8.60 3.12 10.06
C GLY A 22 9.98 2.58 10.46
N ASN A 23 10.42 1.46 9.90
CA ASN A 23 11.74 0.88 10.11
C ASN A 23 12.44 0.64 8.76
N LEU A 24 13.49 1.43 8.47
CA LEU A 24 14.24 1.33 7.22
C LEU A 24 14.92 -0.03 7.02
N GLN A 25 15.21 -0.77 8.09
CA GLN A 25 15.81 -2.11 8.03
C GLN A 25 14.88 -3.17 7.43
N GLU A 26 13.57 -2.87 7.32
CA GLU A 26 12.60 -3.75 6.66
C GLU A 26 12.58 -3.61 5.13
N MET A 27 13.41 -2.73 4.58
CA MET A 27 13.59 -2.66 3.14
C MET A 27 14.31 -3.90 2.64
N THR A 28 13.66 -4.67 1.77
CA THR A 28 14.24 -5.93 1.30
C THR A 28 15.37 -5.70 0.30
N PRO A 29 16.41 -6.56 0.24
CA PRO A 29 17.46 -6.46 -0.76
C PRO A 29 16.94 -6.50 -2.21
N ARG A 30 15.85 -7.24 -2.46
CA ARG A 30 15.20 -7.29 -3.76
C ARG A 30 14.53 -5.96 -4.11
N ALA A 31 13.86 -5.31 -3.16
CA ALA A 31 13.27 -4.00 -3.38
C ALA A 31 14.33 -2.94 -3.72
N LEU A 32 15.46 -2.92 -3.01
CA LEU A 32 16.58 -2.02 -3.30
C LEU A 32 17.11 -2.23 -4.71
N LYS A 33 17.37 -3.48 -5.11
CA LYS A 33 17.82 -3.80 -6.46
C LYS A 33 16.85 -3.35 -7.54
N VAL A 34 15.54 -3.55 -7.33
CA VAL A 34 14.52 -3.10 -8.29
C VAL A 34 14.51 -1.59 -8.39
N LEU A 35 14.49 -0.87 -7.26
CA LEU A 35 14.50 0.60 -7.28
C LEU A 35 15.77 1.18 -7.92
N GLU A 36 16.89 0.48 -7.86
CA GLU A 36 18.15 0.89 -8.50
C GLU A 36 18.17 0.58 -10.01
N SER A 37 17.50 -0.52 -10.43
CA SER A 37 17.59 -1.03 -11.81
C SER A 37 16.52 -0.51 -12.76
N VAL A 38 15.35 -0.04 -12.26
CA VAL A 38 14.28 0.48 -13.12
C VAL A 38 14.63 1.84 -13.72
N ASP A 39 14.01 2.17 -14.86
CA ASP A 39 14.21 3.46 -15.52
C ASP A 39 13.54 4.61 -14.78
N VAL A 40 12.40 4.33 -14.11
CA VAL A 40 11.59 5.34 -13.45
C VAL A 40 10.95 4.81 -12.17
N ILE A 41 10.95 5.63 -11.13
CA ILE A 41 10.17 5.40 -9.91
C ILE A 41 9.00 6.36 -9.90
N ALA A 42 7.77 5.83 -9.87
CA ALA A 42 6.53 6.58 -9.72
C ALA A 42 6.11 6.57 -8.25
N ALA A 43 6.03 7.74 -7.63
CA ALA A 43 5.83 7.90 -6.18
C ALA A 43 4.60 8.75 -5.85
N GLU A 44 3.92 8.41 -4.76
CA GLU A 44 2.81 9.18 -4.22
C GLU A 44 3.27 10.57 -3.76
N ASP A 45 4.23 10.65 -2.84
CA ASP A 45 4.94 11.88 -2.49
C ASP A 45 6.44 11.75 -2.82
N THR A 46 6.86 12.45 -3.87
CA THR A 46 8.26 12.43 -4.32
C THR A 46 9.24 12.94 -3.26
N ARG A 47 8.80 13.81 -2.33
CA ARG A 47 9.67 14.33 -1.24
C ARG A 47 9.98 13.26 -0.22
N ASN A 48 9.00 12.44 0.15
CA ASN A 48 9.17 11.33 1.08
C ASN A 48 10.00 10.23 0.46
N THR A 49 9.66 9.85 -0.78
CA THR A 49 10.42 8.84 -1.54
C THR A 49 11.86 9.27 -1.78
N LEU A 50 12.12 10.55 -2.08
CA LEU A 50 13.49 11.05 -2.24
C LEU A 50 14.35 10.85 -0.99
N LYS A 51 13.79 11.05 0.21
CA LYS A 51 14.51 10.79 1.47
C LYS A 51 14.88 9.32 1.61
N LEU A 52 13.95 8.42 1.26
CA LEU A 52 14.19 6.98 1.26
C LEU A 52 15.31 6.60 0.28
N LEU A 53 15.21 7.05 -0.97
CA LEU A 53 16.20 6.77 -2.01
C LEU A 53 17.58 7.33 -1.64
N THR A 54 17.64 8.54 -1.10
CA THR A 54 18.90 9.16 -0.63
C THR A 54 19.55 8.34 0.48
N HIS A 55 18.74 7.81 1.43
CA HIS A 55 19.26 6.97 2.52
C HIS A 55 19.95 5.71 1.98
N PHE A 56 19.43 5.12 0.91
CA PHE A 56 19.99 3.92 0.29
C PHE A 56 20.95 4.19 -0.89
N GLY A 57 21.24 5.45 -1.18
CA GLY A 57 22.15 5.82 -2.27
C GLY A 57 21.61 5.55 -3.68
N ILE A 58 20.27 5.51 -3.85
CA ILE A 58 19.59 5.25 -5.11
C ILE A 58 19.31 6.58 -5.82
N HIS A 59 19.67 6.69 -7.11
CA HIS A 59 19.58 7.90 -7.91
C HIS A 59 18.63 7.79 -9.13
N THR A 60 17.79 6.78 -9.15
CA THR A 60 16.82 6.53 -10.22
C THR A 60 15.84 7.70 -10.39
N ARG A 61 15.48 7.99 -11.65
CA ARG A 61 14.53 9.06 -11.99
C ARG A 61 13.21 8.91 -11.22
N LEU A 62 12.79 9.99 -10.53
CA LEU A 62 11.60 10.01 -9.70
C LEU A 62 10.53 10.90 -10.35
N ILE A 63 9.29 10.40 -10.44
CA ILE A 63 8.12 11.15 -10.94
C ILE A 63 6.94 11.01 -9.98
N SER A 64 6.00 11.97 -10.04
CA SER A 64 4.82 11.96 -9.18
C SER A 64 3.68 11.13 -9.77
N HIS A 65 3.06 10.30 -8.92
CA HIS A 65 1.84 9.54 -9.19
C HIS A 65 0.95 9.53 -7.95
N HIS A 66 0.07 10.51 -7.81
CA HIS A 66 -0.80 10.67 -6.64
C HIS A 66 -2.28 10.63 -7.02
N GLN A 67 -3.15 10.43 -6.05
CA GLN A 67 -4.60 10.24 -6.23
C GLN A 67 -5.28 11.35 -7.07
N HIS A 68 -4.87 12.61 -6.93
CA HIS A 68 -5.47 13.73 -7.65
C HIS A 68 -5.18 13.75 -9.15
N ASN A 69 -4.13 13.08 -9.61
CA ASN A 69 -3.76 12.99 -11.03
C ASN A 69 -3.69 11.54 -11.54
N GLU A 70 -4.24 10.58 -10.81
CA GLU A 70 -4.05 9.13 -11.05
C GLU A 70 -4.35 8.73 -12.49
N THR A 71 -5.49 9.18 -13.06
CA THR A 71 -5.86 8.83 -14.43
C THR A 71 -4.89 9.41 -15.47
N GLN A 72 -4.48 10.67 -15.30
CA GLN A 72 -3.56 11.32 -16.24
C GLN A 72 -2.15 10.74 -16.12
N SER A 73 -1.65 10.58 -14.90
CA SER A 73 -0.33 10.01 -14.68
C SER A 73 -0.25 8.54 -15.08
N ALA A 74 -1.34 7.76 -14.93
CA ALA A 74 -1.41 6.38 -15.40
C ALA A 74 -1.16 6.27 -16.91
N ASN A 75 -1.72 7.19 -17.71
CA ASN A 75 -1.47 7.22 -19.15
C ASN A 75 0.00 7.54 -19.46
N GLY A 76 0.63 8.45 -18.71
CA GLY A 76 2.05 8.73 -18.83
C GLY A 76 2.93 7.52 -18.50
N LEU A 77 2.59 6.77 -17.45
CA LEU A 77 3.30 5.55 -17.08
C LEU A 77 3.14 4.45 -18.15
N LEU A 78 1.95 4.30 -18.73
CA LEU A 78 1.75 3.37 -19.84
C LEU A 78 2.62 3.72 -21.05
N GLU A 79 2.76 5.00 -21.38
CA GLU A 79 3.59 5.42 -22.48
C GLU A 79 5.07 5.08 -22.25
N LEU A 80 5.56 5.22 -21.02
CA LEU A 80 6.92 4.80 -20.65
C LEU A 80 7.09 3.27 -20.81
N LEU A 81 6.12 2.47 -20.38
CA LEU A 81 6.14 1.01 -20.57
C LEU A 81 6.13 0.63 -22.07
N ARG A 82 5.37 1.34 -22.91
CA ARG A 82 5.37 1.15 -24.38
C ARG A 82 6.73 1.45 -25.02
N GLN A 83 7.49 2.36 -24.42
CA GLN A 83 8.86 2.69 -24.80
C GLN A 83 9.89 1.67 -24.28
N GLY A 84 9.45 0.60 -23.62
CA GLY A 84 10.30 -0.44 -23.06
C GLY A 84 10.93 -0.10 -21.71
N GLN A 85 10.45 0.95 -21.03
CA GLN A 85 11.00 1.36 -19.73
C GLN A 85 10.35 0.57 -18.59
N ASP A 86 11.15 0.05 -17.70
CA ASP A 86 10.69 -0.57 -16.45
C ASP A 86 10.35 0.50 -15.41
N ILE A 87 9.28 0.29 -14.66
CA ILE A 87 8.76 1.27 -13.69
C ILE A 87 8.59 0.62 -12.32
N ALA A 88 9.06 1.27 -11.26
CA ALA A 88 8.69 0.95 -9.90
C ALA A 88 7.61 1.90 -9.40
N LEU A 89 6.48 1.36 -8.94
CA LEU A 89 5.44 2.11 -8.26
C LEU A 89 5.64 1.96 -6.75
N VAL A 90 5.69 3.07 -6.03
CA VAL A 90 5.85 3.13 -4.56
C VAL A 90 4.81 4.05 -3.92
N SER A 91 4.38 3.73 -2.70
CA SER A 91 3.61 4.61 -1.82
C SER A 91 4.50 5.17 -0.71
N ASP A 92 3.96 6.06 0.11
CA ASP A 92 4.68 6.68 1.21
C ASP A 92 5.09 5.66 2.28
N ALA A 93 4.26 4.61 2.50
CA ALA A 93 4.54 3.57 3.49
C ALA A 93 3.75 2.28 3.19
N GLY A 94 4.43 1.15 3.10
CA GLY A 94 3.81 -0.14 2.82
C GLY A 94 3.61 -0.41 1.33
N TYR A 95 2.54 -1.12 0.99
CA TYR A 95 2.22 -1.47 -0.39
C TYR A 95 1.42 -0.37 -1.08
N PRO A 96 1.83 0.07 -2.29
CA PRO A 96 0.93 0.77 -3.20
C PRO A 96 -0.36 -0.03 -3.41
N LEU A 97 -1.44 0.60 -3.82
CA LEU A 97 -2.78 0.04 -4.04
C LEU A 97 -3.55 -0.36 -2.76
N ILE A 98 -2.87 -0.59 -1.64
CA ILE A 98 -3.53 -0.97 -0.38
C ILE A 98 -3.89 0.29 0.42
N SER A 99 -5.06 0.85 0.15
CA SER A 99 -5.54 2.16 0.64
C SER A 99 -4.77 3.37 0.07
N ASP A 100 -3.99 3.15 -0.97
CA ASP A 100 -3.12 4.11 -1.67
C ASP A 100 -3.41 4.11 -3.18
N PRO A 101 -2.96 5.13 -3.94
CA PRO A 101 -3.11 5.17 -5.39
C PRO A 101 -2.34 4.05 -6.10
N GLY A 102 -2.75 3.73 -7.35
CA GLY A 102 -2.08 2.75 -8.20
C GLY A 102 -3.00 1.71 -8.84
N CYS A 103 -4.26 1.60 -8.37
CA CYS A 103 -5.22 0.66 -8.96
C CYS A 103 -5.45 0.92 -10.44
N VAL A 104 -5.64 2.18 -10.84
CA VAL A 104 -5.93 2.56 -12.22
C VAL A 104 -4.78 2.21 -13.15
N VAL A 105 -3.54 2.54 -12.76
CA VAL A 105 -2.37 2.22 -13.60
C VAL A 105 -2.15 0.71 -13.69
N THR A 106 -2.26 0.00 -12.58
CA THR A 106 -2.06 -1.46 -12.56
C THR A 106 -3.08 -2.17 -13.44
N GLN A 107 -4.36 -1.77 -13.38
CA GLN A 107 -5.39 -2.31 -14.26
C GLN A 107 -5.07 -2.09 -15.73
N LYS A 108 -4.74 -0.86 -16.12
CA LYS A 108 -4.38 -0.52 -17.51
C LYS A 108 -3.16 -1.28 -18.01
N VAL A 109 -2.13 -1.42 -17.18
CA VAL A 109 -0.90 -2.19 -17.49
C VAL A 109 -1.24 -3.65 -17.79
N ILE A 110 -2.13 -4.26 -16.99
CA ILE A 110 -2.61 -5.63 -17.21
C ILE A 110 -3.44 -5.74 -18.49
N GLU A 111 -4.34 -4.78 -18.74
CA GLU A 111 -5.20 -4.73 -19.94
C GLU A 111 -4.37 -4.64 -21.23
N GLU A 112 -3.27 -3.90 -21.23
CA GLU A 112 -2.33 -3.80 -22.36
C GLU A 112 -1.33 -4.95 -22.45
N GLY A 113 -1.35 -5.89 -21.50
CA GLY A 113 -0.54 -7.10 -21.52
C GLY A 113 0.92 -6.89 -21.15
N PHE A 114 1.27 -5.79 -20.46
CA PHE A 114 2.55 -5.59 -19.80
C PHE A 114 2.65 -6.40 -18.51
N ASN A 115 3.86 -6.55 -17.99
CA ASN A 115 4.08 -7.26 -16.74
C ASN A 115 3.74 -6.40 -15.53
N VAL A 116 3.14 -7.02 -14.50
CA VAL A 116 3.00 -6.47 -13.15
C VAL A 116 3.65 -7.43 -12.17
N VAL A 117 4.67 -6.97 -11.44
CA VAL A 117 5.44 -7.81 -10.52
C VAL A 117 5.42 -7.20 -9.11
N PRO A 118 4.78 -7.84 -8.13
CA PRO A 118 4.84 -7.39 -6.75
C PRO A 118 6.20 -7.72 -6.13
N ILE A 119 6.76 -6.74 -5.42
CA ILE A 119 7.99 -6.89 -4.63
C ILE A 119 7.61 -6.87 -3.15
N SER A 120 7.78 -8.00 -2.50
CA SER A 120 7.39 -8.19 -1.10
C SER A 120 8.13 -7.27 -0.14
N GLY A 121 7.42 -6.80 0.89
CA GLY A 121 7.97 -5.92 1.92
C GLY A 121 6.98 -5.68 3.06
N SER A 122 7.18 -4.61 3.79
CA SER A 122 6.42 -4.25 4.99
C SER A 122 4.93 -4.07 4.69
N ASN A 123 4.10 -4.55 5.62
CA ASN A 123 2.64 -4.44 5.53
C ASN A 123 2.04 -4.25 6.93
N ALA A 124 1.47 -3.07 7.19
CA ALA A 124 0.93 -2.73 8.51
C ALA A 124 -0.26 -3.62 8.90
N MET A 125 -1.15 -3.94 7.95
CA MET A 125 -2.32 -4.78 8.21
C MET A 125 -1.90 -6.19 8.64
N LEU A 126 -0.98 -6.83 7.91
CA LEU A 126 -0.50 -8.17 8.27
C LEU A 126 0.26 -8.17 9.58
N ASN A 127 1.13 -7.18 9.83
CA ASN A 127 1.85 -7.06 11.09
C ASN A 127 0.88 -6.90 12.26
N ALA A 128 -0.17 -6.10 12.10
CA ALA A 128 -1.22 -5.94 13.09
C ALA A 128 -1.96 -7.26 13.34
N LEU A 129 -2.37 -7.94 12.29
CA LEU A 129 -3.15 -9.18 12.38
C LEU A 129 -2.36 -10.28 13.11
N VAL A 130 -1.10 -10.54 12.72
CA VAL A 130 -0.30 -11.62 13.32
C VAL A 130 0.12 -11.34 14.75
N SER A 131 0.16 -10.07 15.18
CA SER A 131 0.50 -9.68 16.56
C SER A 131 -0.71 -9.44 17.45
N SER A 132 -1.93 -9.53 16.91
CA SER A 132 -3.17 -9.25 17.66
C SER A 132 -3.60 -10.38 18.61
N GLY A 133 -3.18 -11.61 18.35
CA GLY A 133 -3.71 -12.80 19.03
C GLY A 133 -5.14 -13.19 18.61
N MET A 134 -5.71 -12.52 17.61
CA MET A 134 -7.04 -12.84 17.05
C MET A 134 -6.94 -13.96 16.01
N ASP A 135 -8.10 -14.51 15.60
CA ASP A 135 -8.12 -15.55 14.56
C ASP A 135 -7.66 -14.95 13.22
N THR A 136 -6.59 -15.53 12.67
CA THR A 136 -5.95 -15.10 11.42
C THR A 136 -6.31 -15.97 10.21
N ARG A 137 -7.11 -17.05 10.40
CA ARG A 137 -7.46 -17.98 9.31
C ARG A 137 -8.38 -17.36 8.29
N HIS A 138 -9.31 -16.54 8.76
CA HIS A 138 -10.23 -15.79 7.92
C HIS A 138 -10.31 -14.36 8.46
N PHE A 139 -10.13 -13.38 7.59
CA PHE A 139 -10.21 -11.98 7.99
C PHE A 139 -10.66 -11.10 6.81
N LEU A 140 -11.18 -9.94 7.15
CA LEU A 140 -11.52 -8.86 6.24
C LEU A 140 -10.60 -7.68 6.50
N PHE A 141 -9.84 -7.26 5.50
CA PHE A 141 -9.22 -5.94 5.49
C PHE A 141 -10.19 -4.96 4.83
N TYR A 142 -10.72 -4.03 5.61
CA TYR A 142 -11.69 -3.04 5.15
C TYR A 142 -11.03 -1.73 4.70
N GLY A 143 -9.85 -1.39 5.26
CA GLY A 143 -9.20 -0.10 5.08
C GLY A 143 -9.78 0.97 5.98
N PHE A 144 -9.95 2.21 5.47
CA PHE A 144 -10.47 3.34 6.22
C PHE A 144 -12.00 3.41 6.18
N LEU A 145 -12.62 3.57 7.35
CA LEU A 145 -14.03 3.93 7.44
C LEU A 145 -14.24 5.39 7.04
N LYS A 146 -15.47 5.74 6.64
CA LYS A 146 -15.84 7.13 6.31
C LYS A 146 -15.55 8.09 7.47
N SER A 147 -15.11 9.31 7.13
CA SER A 147 -14.77 10.33 8.12
C SER A 147 -15.99 10.89 8.85
N GLY A 148 -17.12 10.98 8.16
CA GLY A 148 -18.40 11.42 8.72
C GLY A 148 -18.95 10.38 9.70
N GLU A 149 -19.45 10.82 10.86
CA GLU A 149 -19.92 9.93 11.92
C GLU A 149 -21.12 9.09 11.47
N LYS A 150 -22.13 9.71 10.84
CA LYS A 150 -23.33 9.02 10.37
C LYS A 150 -23.02 7.95 9.32
N GLU A 151 -22.15 8.27 8.38
CA GLU A 151 -21.72 7.35 7.32
C GLU A 151 -20.89 6.20 7.89
N ARG A 152 -19.96 6.49 8.82
CA ARG A 152 -19.16 5.49 9.53
C ARG A 152 -20.00 4.52 10.33
N ILE A 153 -21.00 5.03 11.08
CA ILE A 153 -21.95 4.20 11.84
C ILE A 153 -22.72 3.29 10.88
N ARG A 154 -23.18 3.80 9.74
CA ARG A 154 -23.85 3.00 8.72
C ARG A 154 -22.98 1.86 8.18
N GLU A 155 -21.72 2.14 7.81
CA GLU A 155 -20.75 1.12 7.37
C GLU A 155 -20.55 0.05 8.47
N LEU A 156 -20.41 0.46 9.72
CA LEU A 156 -20.26 -0.47 10.85
C LEU A 156 -21.50 -1.35 11.06
N TYR A 157 -22.72 -0.82 10.85
CA TYR A 157 -23.93 -1.65 10.89
C TYR A 157 -23.96 -2.71 9.78
N GLU A 158 -23.47 -2.40 8.58
CA GLU A 158 -23.35 -3.37 7.49
C GLU A 158 -22.33 -4.48 7.82
N LEU A 159 -21.32 -4.18 8.62
CA LEU A 159 -20.28 -5.11 9.06
C LEU A 159 -20.59 -5.83 10.37
N LYS A 160 -21.65 -5.44 11.10
CA LYS A 160 -21.94 -5.87 12.47
C LYS A 160 -21.94 -7.39 12.68
N TYR A 161 -22.45 -8.12 11.70
CA TYR A 161 -22.58 -9.58 11.77
C TYR A 161 -21.51 -10.31 10.96
N TYR A 162 -20.44 -9.60 10.56
CA TYR A 162 -19.34 -10.25 9.86
C TYR A 162 -18.63 -11.24 10.80
N PRO A 163 -18.51 -12.54 10.42
CA PRO A 163 -18.14 -13.58 11.37
C PRO A 163 -16.63 -13.70 11.62
N PHE A 164 -15.80 -12.94 10.91
CA PHE A 164 -14.35 -13.08 10.97
C PHE A 164 -13.67 -11.82 11.52
N THR A 165 -12.39 -11.91 11.81
CA THR A 165 -11.56 -10.77 12.20
C THR A 165 -11.62 -9.66 11.16
N MET A 166 -11.90 -8.44 11.59
CA MET A 166 -11.87 -7.25 10.72
C MET A 166 -10.68 -6.37 11.06
N VAL A 167 -9.99 -5.89 10.03
CA VAL A 167 -8.84 -5.00 10.16
C VAL A 167 -9.16 -3.67 9.48
N PHE A 168 -9.03 -2.59 10.24
CA PHE A 168 -9.26 -1.22 9.77
C PHE A 168 -7.98 -0.40 9.88
N TYR A 169 -7.81 0.55 8.96
CA TYR A 169 -6.86 1.64 9.12
C TYR A 169 -7.56 2.88 9.67
N GLU A 170 -6.85 3.64 10.50
CA GLU A 170 -7.36 4.92 10.95
C GLU A 170 -6.23 5.91 11.24
N ALA A 171 -6.47 7.18 10.93
CA ALA A 171 -5.54 8.25 11.22
C ALA A 171 -5.51 8.56 12.74
N PRO A 172 -4.34 8.88 13.33
CA PRO A 172 -4.20 9.09 14.77
C PRO A 172 -5.19 10.11 15.37
N HIS A 173 -5.48 11.19 14.63
CA HIS A 173 -6.40 12.25 15.07
C HIS A 173 -7.88 11.85 15.00
N ARG A 174 -8.23 10.76 14.31
CA ARG A 174 -9.61 10.25 14.15
C ARG A 174 -9.91 9.03 15.00
N VAL A 175 -8.88 8.36 15.50
CA VAL A 175 -8.95 7.07 16.18
C VAL A 175 -9.97 7.04 17.32
N LYS A 176 -10.00 8.08 18.17
CA LYS A 176 -10.96 8.16 19.28
C LYS A 176 -12.40 8.19 18.82
N LYS A 177 -12.70 8.91 17.72
CA LYS A 177 -14.05 9.00 17.15
C LYS A 177 -14.47 7.68 16.50
N MET A 178 -13.53 7.04 15.81
CA MET A 178 -13.77 5.72 15.21
C MET A 178 -14.11 4.68 16.29
N LEU A 179 -13.33 4.67 17.40
CA LEU A 179 -13.59 3.77 18.53
C LEU A 179 -14.97 3.96 19.17
N ALA A 180 -15.36 5.20 19.38
CA ALA A 180 -16.68 5.49 19.94
C ALA A 180 -17.78 4.89 19.05
N SER A 181 -17.66 5.05 17.71
CA SER A 181 -18.59 4.44 16.76
C SER A 181 -18.55 2.90 16.77
N CYS A 182 -17.36 2.31 16.91
CA CYS A 182 -17.23 0.85 17.02
C CYS A 182 -17.90 0.33 18.30
N LEU A 183 -17.71 1.00 19.44
CA LEU A 183 -18.35 0.62 20.71
C LEU A 183 -19.87 0.72 20.62
N GLU A 184 -20.39 1.76 19.98
CA GLU A 184 -21.83 1.95 19.80
C GLU A 184 -22.46 0.82 18.98
N VAL A 185 -21.83 0.40 17.88
CA VAL A 185 -22.44 -0.52 16.92
C VAL A 185 -22.08 -1.97 17.22
N LEU A 186 -20.80 -2.24 17.53
CA LEU A 186 -20.26 -3.60 17.67
C LEU A 186 -20.27 -4.10 19.13
N ALA A 187 -20.62 -3.27 20.09
CA ALA A 187 -20.81 -3.42 21.55
C ALA A 187 -20.06 -4.54 22.29
N THR A 188 -19.91 -5.73 21.71
CA THR A 188 -19.28 -6.92 22.32
C THR A 188 -18.02 -7.38 21.60
N ALA A 189 -17.54 -6.64 20.59
CA ALA A 189 -16.35 -7.02 19.83
C ALA A 189 -15.08 -6.79 20.65
N ILE A 190 -14.21 -7.81 20.70
CA ILE A 190 -12.86 -7.67 21.23
C ILE A 190 -12.05 -6.87 20.20
N SER A 191 -11.41 -5.78 20.61
CA SER A 191 -10.56 -4.98 19.74
C SER A 191 -9.12 -4.93 20.25
N VAL A 192 -8.18 -5.03 19.33
CA VAL A 192 -6.73 -4.88 19.57
C VAL A 192 -6.24 -3.66 18.80
N TRP A 193 -5.51 -2.79 19.49
CA TRP A 193 -4.98 -1.54 18.95
C TRP A 193 -3.49 -1.69 18.70
N LEU A 194 -3.11 -1.45 17.48
CA LEU A 194 -1.71 -1.45 17.07
C LEU A 194 -1.36 -0.08 16.52
N VAL A 195 -0.69 0.71 17.34
CA VAL A 195 -0.24 2.05 16.98
C VAL A 195 1.24 2.00 16.67
N SER A 196 1.59 2.19 15.38
CA SER A 196 2.97 2.43 14.94
C SER A 196 4.01 1.51 15.59
N LEU A 197 3.86 0.21 15.40
CA LEU A 197 4.74 -0.83 15.97
C LEU A 197 6.26 -0.62 15.72
N GLN A 198 6.63 0.32 14.85
CA GLN A 198 7.99 0.48 14.37
C GLN A 198 8.63 1.83 14.69
N LYS A 199 7.97 2.69 15.47
CA LYS A 199 8.53 4.01 15.86
C LYS A 199 9.70 3.94 16.86
N SER A 200 10.05 2.79 17.39
CA SER A 200 11.08 2.68 18.44
C SER A 200 12.53 2.72 17.95
N MET A 201 12.77 2.82 16.64
CA MET A 201 14.12 2.85 16.06
C MET A 201 14.48 4.23 15.48
N ARG A 202 14.09 5.31 16.15
CA ARG A 202 14.66 6.64 15.92
C ARG A 202 15.88 6.84 16.81
N SER A 203 16.92 6.06 16.58
CA SER A 203 18.25 6.37 17.12
C SER A 203 19.30 5.59 16.35
N PHE A 204 19.72 6.20 15.26
CA PHE A 204 21.11 6.11 14.79
C PHE A 204 21.39 7.38 14.02
#